data_3329828c7fdaaf9f2fe75d39b4ab5c2a
#
_entry.id   3329828c7fdaaf9f2fe75d39b4ab5c2a
#
_cell.length_a   1.000
_cell.length_b   1.000
_cell.length_c   1.000
_cell.angle_alpha   90.00
_cell.angle_beta   90.00
_cell.angle_gamma   90.00
#
_symmetry.space_group_name_H-M   'P 1'
#
loop_
_entity.id
_entity.type
_entity.pdbx_description
1 polymer ?
#
loop_
_entity_poly.entity_id
_entity_poly.type
_entity_poly.pdbx_seq_one_letter_code
_entity_poly.pdbx_strand_id
1 'polypeptide(L)'
;RDRYKDCLLSYVSGMEKIKRHLDQSLETQLDGKTIYLGNELFNGYRAVINEIVVDAEEEVFRAKIGAVGSMPFVVKSIDGKRLSAIPLQIEIKKDLYSYAQGLSDANGLYTVQVGKVSRQTSAQYIQVGVDVKQILREAAVSSLIAKLFMLVTPLSEKINIEALPVFVLIHSVEKCNGVLLSQKWLDGAFREALVSNGFIPVNSAEKADLMVEVQADAKDAGNNNHNGMQFFASMLNVEVSLKEKSSGHL
;
A
#
# COMPACT_ATOMS: atom_id res chain seq x y z
N ARG A 1 21.09 -23.97 3.76
CA ARG A 1 20.41 -22.69 3.50
C ARG A 1 19.00 -22.98 3.01
N ASP A 2 18.04 -22.46 3.72
CA ASP A 2 16.63 -22.24 3.39
C ASP A 2 15.84 -23.38 2.72
N ARG A 3 15.61 -24.44 3.50
CA ARG A 3 14.82 -25.59 3.07
C ARG A 3 13.31 -25.45 3.37
N TYR A 4 12.85 -24.30 3.92
CA TYR A 4 11.44 -24.13 4.29
C TYR A 4 10.52 -24.27 3.09
N LYS A 5 10.80 -23.54 2.00
CA LYS A 5 10.04 -23.66 0.75
C LYS A 5 10.10 -25.09 0.21
N ASP A 6 11.29 -25.70 0.16
CA ASP A 6 11.47 -27.07 -0.33
C ASP A 6 10.73 -28.10 0.54
N CYS A 7 10.73 -27.91 1.87
CA CYS A 7 9.94 -28.72 2.78
C CYS A 7 8.45 -28.61 2.50
N LEU A 8 7.93 -27.39 2.34
CA LEU A 8 6.52 -27.16 2.00
C LEU A 8 6.14 -27.83 0.68
N LEU A 9 6.96 -27.65 -0.36
CA LEU A 9 6.76 -28.30 -1.67
C LEU A 9 6.80 -29.83 -1.55
N SER A 10 7.68 -30.38 -0.71
CA SER A 10 7.81 -31.81 -0.50
C SER A 10 6.57 -32.42 0.16
N TYR A 11 6.03 -31.76 1.20
CA TYR A 11 4.79 -32.20 1.85
C TYR A 11 3.60 -32.17 0.89
N VAL A 12 3.45 -31.10 0.14
CA VAL A 12 2.37 -30.92 -0.83
C VAL A 12 2.48 -31.94 -1.96
N SER A 13 3.67 -32.15 -2.52
CA SER A 13 3.94 -33.15 -3.56
C SER A 13 3.76 -34.56 -3.06
N GLY A 14 4.13 -34.86 -1.81
CA GLY A 14 3.88 -36.15 -1.15
C GLY A 14 2.39 -36.46 -1.08
N MET A 15 1.58 -35.49 -0.66
CA MET A 15 0.12 -35.62 -0.60
C MET A 15 -0.49 -35.85 -1.99
N GLU A 16 -0.01 -35.14 -3.03
CA GLU A 16 -0.45 -35.37 -4.40
C GLU A 16 -0.19 -36.80 -4.88
N LYS A 17 0.95 -37.39 -4.49
CA LYS A 17 1.28 -38.80 -4.85
C LYS A 17 0.31 -39.80 -4.22
N ILE A 18 -0.16 -39.56 -3.01
CA ILE A 18 -1.08 -40.46 -2.31
C ILE A 18 -2.55 -40.11 -2.50
N LYS A 19 -2.89 -39.11 -3.31
CA LYS A 19 -4.26 -38.57 -3.45
C LYS A 19 -5.32 -39.60 -3.78
N ARG A 20 -4.97 -40.67 -4.52
CA ARG A 20 -5.90 -41.75 -4.89
C ARG A 20 -6.28 -42.66 -3.71
N HIS A 21 -5.59 -42.50 -2.60
CA HIS A 21 -5.74 -43.34 -1.40
C HIS A 21 -6.09 -42.50 -0.17
N LEU A 22 -6.52 -41.24 -0.34
CA LEU A 22 -6.88 -40.35 0.78
C LEU A 22 -8.11 -40.81 1.56
N ASP A 23 -8.95 -41.62 0.93
CA ASP A 23 -10.09 -42.33 1.54
C ASP A 23 -9.69 -43.58 2.32
N GLN A 24 -8.43 -44.02 2.17
CA GLN A 24 -7.86 -45.17 2.86
C GLN A 24 -6.87 -44.67 3.92
N SER A 25 -6.92 -45.27 5.09
CA SER A 25 -5.92 -45.01 6.12
C SER A 25 -4.58 -45.67 5.75
N LEU A 26 -3.78 -44.96 4.93
CA LEU A 26 -2.44 -45.40 4.60
C LEU A 26 -1.54 -45.37 5.84
N GLU A 27 -1.27 -46.55 6.39
CA GLU A 27 -0.35 -46.72 7.49
C GLU A 27 1.06 -46.98 6.99
N THR A 28 2.04 -46.42 7.66
CA THR A 28 3.46 -46.74 7.42
C THR A 28 4.22 -46.76 8.75
N GLN A 29 5.43 -47.29 8.74
CA GLN A 29 6.31 -47.32 9.91
C GLN A 29 7.35 -46.20 9.76
N LEU A 30 7.42 -45.31 10.75
CA LEU A 30 8.45 -44.29 10.85
C LEU A 30 9.07 -44.40 12.28
N ASP A 31 10.36 -44.61 12.35
CA ASP A 31 11.10 -44.78 13.61
C ASP A 31 10.44 -45.79 14.58
N GLY A 32 9.92 -46.90 14.03
CA GLY A 32 9.25 -47.98 14.78
C GLY A 32 7.84 -47.66 15.26
N LYS A 33 7.27 -46.48 14.86
CA LYS A 33 5.89 -46.10 15.16
C LYS A 33 5.02 -46.20 13.92
N THR A 34 3.80 -46.69 14.07
CA THR A 34 2.79 -46.64 13.04
C THR A 34 2.26 -45.24 12.90
N ILE A 35 2.31 -44.67 11.71
CA ILE A 35 1.78 -43.34 11.39
C ILE A 35 0.79 -43.42 10.22
N TYR A 36 -0.15 -42.48 10.19
CA TYR A 36 -1.06 -42.28 9.06
C TYR A 36 -0.44 -41.24 8.11
N LEU A 37 0.01 -41.71 6.94
CA LEU A 37 0.84 -40.92 6.03
C LEU A 37 0.18 -39.58 5.61
N GLY A 38 -1.13 -39.59 5.30
CA GLY A 38 -1.86 -38.37 4.96
C GLY A 38 -1.87 -37.36 6.08
N ASN A 39 -2.10 -37.80 7.31
CA ASN A 39 -2.10 -36.90 8.49
C ASN A 39 -0.69 -36.36 8.75
N GLU A 40 0.34 -37.19 8.60
CA GLU A 40 1.73 -36.79 8.82
C GLU A 40 2.16 -35.70 7.80
N LEU A 41 1.84 -35.90 6.51
CA LEU A 41 2.13 -34.91 5.46
C LEU A 41 1.41 -33.58 5.71
N PHE A 42 0.13 -33.65 6.09
CA PHE A 42 -0.64 -32.41 6.37
C PHE A 42 -0.15 -31.69 7.63
N ASN A 43 0.09 -32.44 8.71
CA ASN A 43 0.58 -31.87 9.97
C ASN A 43 2.00 -31.32 9.82
N GLY A 44 2.87 -32.00 9.09
CA GLY A 44 4.21 -31.51 8.79
C GLY A 44 4.19 -30.20 8.00
N TYR A 45 3.35 -30.13 6.96
CA TYR A 45 3.14 -28.87 6.23
C TYR A 45 2.67 -27.76 7.16
N ARG A 46 1.64 -28.02 7.99
CA ARG A 46 1.09 -27.04 8.93
C ARG A 46 2.13 -26.58 9.95
N ALA A 47 2.97 -27.49 10.45
CA ALA A 47 4.04 -27.15 11.37
C ALA A 47 5.04 -26.19 10.71
N VAL A 48 5.51 -26.49 9.50
CA VAL A 48 6.46 -25.63 8.77
C VAL A 48 5.86 -24.26 8.44
N ILE A 49 4.60 -24.19 8.00
CA ILE A 49 3.94 -22.92 7.73
C ILE A 49 3.82 -22.05 8.99
N ASN A 50 3.49 -22.67 10.13
CA ASN A 50 3.35 -21.96 11.40
C ASN A 50 4.69 -21.52 12.00
N GLU A 51 5.81 -22.07 11.56
CA GLU A 51 7.15 -21.60 11.93
C GLU A 51 7.57 -20.33 11.17
N ILE A 52 6.92 -20.01 10.04
CA ILE A 52 7.26 -18.83 9.24
C ILE A 52 6.57 -17.61 9.84
N VAL A 53 7.37 -16.65 10.24
CA VAL A 53 6.92 -15.35 10.76
C VAL A 53 7.28 -14.27 9.75
N VAL A 54 6.31 -13.44 9.39
CA VAL A 54 6.52 -12.18 8.69
C VAL A 54 6.44 -11.08 9.74
N ASP A 55 7.41 -10.21 9.78
CA ASP A 55 7.55 -9.16 10.78
C ASP A 55 7.90 -7.84 10.09
N ALA A 56 7.41 -6.74 10.60
CA ALA A 56 7.70 -5.42 10.08
C ALA A 56 8.72 -4.71 11.00
N GLU A 57 9.58 -3.87 10.42
CA GLU A 57 10.53 -3.10 11.20
C GLU A 57 9.86 -1.97 11.99
N GLU A 58 8.70 -1.52 11.55
CA GLU A 58 7.92 -0.46 12.19
C GLU A 58 6.48 -0.93 12.43
N GLU A 59 5.89 -0.52 13.55
CA GLU A 59 4.50 -0.85 13.91
C GLU A 59 3.47 -0.05 13.11
N VAL A 60 3.86 1.11 12.58
CA VAL A 60 3.00 2.02 11.81
C VAL A 60 3.80 2.66 10.69
N PHE A 61 3.29 2.58 9.47
CA PHE A 61 3.85 3.29 8.33
C PHE A 61 3.32 4.73 8.30
N ARG A 62 4.20 5.72 8.51
CA ARG A 62 3.85 7.15 8.51
C ARG A 62 4.39 7.84 7.26
N ALA A 63 3.51 8.49 6.50
CA ALA A 63 3.93 9.29 5.36
C ALA A 63 2.97 10.46 5.13
N LYS A 64 3.50 11.56 4.58
CA LYS A 64 2.68 12.72 4.19
C LYS A 64 1.72 12.36 3.06
N ILE A 65 0.57 12.99 3.04
CA ILE A 65 -0.39 12.89 1.93
C ILE A 65 0.32 13.21 0.62
N GLY A 66 0.13 12.35 -0.38
CA GLY A 66 0.78 12.45 -1.69
C GLY A 66 2.18 11.84 -1.77
N ALA A 67 2.85 11.61 -0.64
CA ALA A 67 4.17 10.98 -0.63
C ALA A 67 4.10 9.50 -1.05
N VAL A 68 5.16 9.05 -1.72
CA VAL A 68 5.40 7.65 -2.04
C VAL A 68 6.39 7.11 -1.03
N GLY A 69 6.12 5.93 -0.51
CA GLY A 69 7.03 5.30 0.44
C GLY A 69 7.12 3.80 0.27
N SER A 70 8.04 3.21 0.98
CA SER A 70 8.25 1.77 1.02
C SER A 70 8.39 1.29 2.46
N MET A 71 7.95 0.06 2.71
CA MET A 71 7.97 -0.58 4.03
C MET A 71 8.72 -1.89 3.97
N PRO A 72 9.82 -2.06 4.70
CA PRO A 72 10.54 -3.32 4.78
C PRO A 72 9.84 -4.30 5.71
N PHE A 73 9.78 -5.55 5.27
CA PHE A 73 9.33 -6.71 6.04
C PHE A 73 10.43 -7.74 6.11
N VAL A 74 10.49 -8.41 7.23
CA VAL A 74 11.44 -9.49 7.52
C VAL A 74 10.69 -10.80 7.56
N VAL A 75 11.14 -11.77 6.79
CA VAL A 75 10.65 -13.15 6.84
C VAL A 75 11.67 -14.00 7.59
N LYS A 76 11.22 -14.59 8.70
CA LYS A 76 12.07 -15.37 9.59
C LYS A 76 11.32 -16.58 10.14
N SER A 77 12.05 -17.55 10.66
CA SER A 77 11.48 -18.61 11.49
C SER A 77 11.21 -18.12 12.92
N ILE A 78 10.43 -18.85 13.68
CA ILE A 78 10.12 -18.53 15.09
C ILE A 78 11.41 -18.38 15.94
N ASP A 79 12.45 -19.14 15.62
CA ASP A 79 13.78 -19.05 16.26
C ASP A 79 14.63 -17.86 15.76
N GLY A 80 14.08 -17.00 14.91
CA GLY A 80 14.69 -15.77 14.43
C GLY A 80 15.59 -15.92 13.20
N LYS A 81 15.72 -17.11 12.61
CA LYS A 81 16.51 -17.33 11.40
C LYS A 81 15.84 -16.72 10.18
N ARG A 82 16.56 -15.88 9.44
CA ARG A 82 16.09 -15.26 8.20
C ARG A 82 15.81 -16.33 7.12
N LEU A 83 14.66 -16.22 6.44
CA LEU A 83 14.20 -17.19 5.44
C LEU A 83 14.13 -16.53 4.06
N SER A 84 14.85 -17.10 3.09
CA SER A 84 14.87 -16.60 1.71
C SER A 84 13.89 -17.37 0.81
N ALA A 85 13.56 -16.75 -0.32
CA ALA A 85 12.70 -17.33 -1.37
C ALA A 85 11.30 -17.79 -0.89
N ILE A 86 10.82 -17.25 0.24
CA ILE A 86 9.45 -17.49 0.71
C ILE A 86 8.49 -16.64 -0.12
N PRO A 87 7.51 -17.25 -0.80
CA PRO A 87 6.52 -16.50 -1.55
C PRO A 87 5.58 -15.75 -0.60
N LEU A 88 5.34 -14.48 -0.92
CA LEU A 88 4.56 -13.55 -0.12
C LEU A 88 3.38 -13.01 -0.93
N GLN A 89 2.23 -12.91 -0.27
CA GLN A 89 1.09 -12.14 -0.73
C GLN A 89 1.03 -10.83 0.06
N ILE A 90 0.79 -9.75 -0.67
CA ILE A 90 0.71 -8.41 -0.13
C ILE A 90 -0.68 -7.86 -0.44
N GLU A 91 -1.36 -7.34 0.59
CA GLU A 91 -2.59 -6.59 0.46
C GLU A 91 -2.35 -5.18 0.99
N ILE A 92 -2.64 -4.18 0.19
CA ILE A 92 -2.58 -2.78 0.60
C ILE A 92 -4.00 -2.21 0.48
N LYS A 93 -4.57 -1.81 1.60
CA LYS A 93 -5.83 -1.09 1.65
C LYS A 93 -5.56 0.39 1.86
N LYS A 94 -5.95 1.20 0.87
CA LYS A 94 -6.08 2.66 0.96
C LYS A 94 -7.52 3.02 0.66
N ASP A 95 -7.78 3.86 -0.33
CA ASP A 95 -9.14 4.08 -0.84
C ASP A 95 -9.64 2.87 -1.63
N LEU A 96 -8.72 2.21 -2.33
CA LEU A 96 -8.94 0.96 -3.05
C LEU A 96 -7.99 -0.11 -2.55
N TYR A 97 -8.40 -1.37 -2.71
CA TYR A 97 -7.54 -2.52 -2.46
C TYR A 97 -6.57 -2.71 -3.63
N SER A 98 -5.31 -2.96 -3.31
CA SER A 98 -4.31 -3.43 -4.25
C SER A 98 -3.64 -4.69 -3.71
N TYR A 99 -3.34 -5.62 -4.62
CA TYR A 99 -2.72 -6.90 -4.30
C TYR A 99 -1.43 -7.04 -5.09
N ALA A 100 -0.41 -7.53 -4.43
CA ALA A 100 0.87 -7.84 -5.05
C ALA A 100 1.40 -9.19 -4.54
N GLN A 101 2.39 -9.71 -5.24
CA GLN A 101 3.11 -10.94 -4.88
C GLN A 101 4.60 -10.65 -4.91
N GLY A 102 5.36 -11.32 -4.07
CA GLY A 102 6.80 -11.17 -4.00
C GLY A 102 7.48 -12.40 -3.42
N LEU A 103 8.81 -12.32 -3.34
CA LEU A 103 9.65 -13.33 -2.71
C LEU A 103 10.59 -12.63 -1.73
N SER A 104 10.80 -13.22 -0.55
CA SER A 104 11.86 -12.75 0.33
C SER A 104 13.23 -12.95 -0.33
N ASP A 105 14.12 -11.99 -0.15
CA ASP A 105 15.48 -12.02 -0.71
C ASP A 105 16.41 -12.98 0.07
N ALA A 106 17.69 -13.02 -0.29
CA ALA A 106 18.69 -13.85 0.37
C ALA A 106 18.90 -13.52 1.86
N ASN A 107 18.47 -12.35 2.30
CA ASN A 107 18.54 -11.89 3.70
C ASN A 107 17.18 -12.01 4.40
N GLY A 108 16.20 -12.65 3.78
CA GLY A 108 14.85 -12.75 4.31
C GLY A 108 14.10 -11.42 4.30
N LEU A 109 14.49 -10.46 3.46
CA LEU A 109 13.85 -9.16 3.37
C LEU A 109 12.90 -9.09 2.17
N TYR A 110 11.82 -8.35 2.35
CA TYR A 110 10.95 -7.92 1.26
C TYR A 110 10.49 -6.49 1.48
N THR A 111 10.62 -5.63 0.49
CA THR A 111 10.21 -4.23 0.60
C THR A 111 8.92 -4.00 -0.18
N VAL A 112 7.87 -3.65 0.54
CA VAL A 112 6.56 -3.30 -0.03
C VAL A 112 6.58 -1.86 -0.52
N GLN A 113 6.25 -1.63 -1.79
CA GLN A 113 6.02 -0.29 -2.33
C GLN A 113 4.60 0.15 -2.00
N VAL A 114 4.45 1.11 -1.09
CA VAL A 114 3.14 1.56 -0.61
C VAL A 114 2.43 2.42 -1.65
N GLY A 115 3.18 3.08 -2.53
CA GLY A 115 2.65 4.08 -3.47
C GLY A 115 2.19 5.36 -2.76
N LYS A 116 1.47 6.22 -3.47
CA LYS A 116 1.00 7.49 -2.91
C LYS A 116 0.03 7.26 -1.75
N VAL A 117 0.29 7.90 -0.62
CA VAL A 117 -0.61 7.91 0.54
C VAL A 117 -1.71 8.94 0.31
N SER A 118 -2.95 8.51 0.41
CA SER A 118 -4.13 9.37 0.31
C SER A 118 -4.58 9.87 1.68
N ARG A 119 -5.46 10.89 1.68
CA ARG A 119 -6.11 11.35 2.90
C ARG A 119 -6.78 10.18 3.62
N GLN A 120 -6.60 10.11 4.92
CA GLN A 120 -7.19 9.04 5.73
C GLN A 120 -8.69 9.28 5.93
N THR A 121 -9.51 8.68 5.09
CA THR A 121 -10.98 8.68 5.20
C THR A 121 -11.51 7.40 5.87
N SER A 122 -10.69 6.34 5.88
CA SER A 122 -10.97 5.04 6.49
C SER A 122 -9.67 4.40 6.99
N ALA A 123 -9.78 3.28 7.68
CA ALA A 123 -8.59 2.51 8.08
C ALA A 123 -7.80 2.06 6.85
N GLN A 124 -6.55 2.46 6.77
CA GLN A 124 -5.59 2.07 5.74
C GLN A 124 -4.55 1.14 6.35
N TYR A 125 -4.13 0.12 5.61
CA TYR A 125 -3.14 -0.84 6.10
C TYR A 125 -2.37 -1.52 4.98
N ILE A 126 -1.23 -2.10 5.35
CA ILE A 126 -0.45 -3.06 4.59
C ILE A 126 -0.55 -4.38 5.32
N GLN A 127 -0.90 -5.46 4.64
CA GLN A 127 -0.88 -6.80 5.20
C GLN A 127 0.00 -7.69 4.34
N VAL A 128 0.94 -8.37 4.96
CA VAL A 128 1.90 -9.28 4.30
C VAL A 128 1.84 -10.64 4.97
N GLY A 129 1.72 -11.67 4.17
CA GLY A 129 1.71 -13.06 4.64
C GLY A 129 2.28 -14.02 3.61
N VAL A 130 2.45 -15.28 3.98
CA VAL A 130 2.93 -16.32 3.06
C VAL A 130 1.89 -16.59 1.97
N ASP A 131 2.31 -16.60 0.70
CA ASP A 131 1.45 -16.95 -0.44
C ASP A 131 1.36 -18.49 -0.61
N VAL A 132 0.43 -19.09 0.13
CA VAL A 132 0.13 -20.53 0.01
C VAL A 132 -0.31 -20.89 -1.41
N LYS A 133 -1.04 -20.02 -2.10
CA LYS A 133 -1.49 -20.28 -3.48
C LYS A 133 -0.32 -20.40 -4.45
N GLN A 134 0.72 -19.60 -4.26
CA GLN A 134 1.92 -19.70 -5.07
C GLN A 134 2.66 -21.00 -4.80
N ILE A 135 2.80 -21.43 -3.55
CA ILE A 135 3.42 -22.70 -3.19
C ILE A 135 2.67 -23.87 -3.86
N LEU A 136 1.34 -23.88 -3.79
CA LEU A 136 0.52 -24.92 -4.39
C LEU A 136 0.60 -24.95 -5.92
N ARG A 137 0.69 -23.78 -6.56
CA ARG A 137 0.92 -23.68 -8.02
C ARG A 137 2.28 -24.21 -8.44
N GLU A 138 3.33 -23.89 -7.69
CA GLU A 138 4.68 -24.41 -7.96
C GLU A 138 4.76 -25.94 -7.81
N ALA A 139 4.03 -26.50 -6.83
CA ALA A 139 3.93 -27.94 -6.65
C ALA A 139 3.06 -28.64 -7.71
N ALA A 140 2.37 -27.89 -8.57
CA ALA A 140 1.50 -28.39 -9.64
C ALA A 140 0.46 -29.42 -9.18
N VAL A 141 -0.14 -29.23 -8.00
CA VAL A 141 -1.06 -30.18 -7.40
C VAL A 141 -2.49 -30.05 -7.92
N SER A 142 -3.26 -31.13 -7.79
CA SER A 142 -4.68 -31.15 -8.14
C SER A 142 -5.51 -30.20 -7.26
N SER A 143 -6.69 -29.82 -7.76
CA SER A 143 -7.59 -28.92 -7.03
C SER A 143 -8.05 -29.48 -5.68
N LEU A 144 -8.14 -30.78 -5.53
CA LEU A 144 -8.47 -31.45 -4.26
C LEU A 144 -7.39 -31.17 -3.22
N ILE A 145 -6.13 -31.46 -3.57
CA ILE A 145 -4.98 -31.24 -2.68
C ILE A 145 -4.80 -29.74 -2.38
N ALA A 146 -4.95 -28.89 -3.40
CA ALA A 146 -4.88 -27.45 -3.20
C ALA A 146 -5.92 -26.97 -2.17
N LYS A 147 -7.17 -27.41 -2.27
CA LYS A 147 -8.22 -27.05 -1.30
C LYS A 147 -7.87 -27.50 0.12
N LEU A 148 -7.32 -28.70 0.28
CA LEU A 148 -6.93 -29.22 1.58
C LEU A 148 -5.86 -28.34 2.25
N PHE A 149 -4.79 -28.00 1.55
CA PHE A 149 -3.71 -27.19 2.11
C PHE A 149 -4.08 -25.71 2.28
N MET A 150 -5.03 -25.19 1.49
CA MET A 150 -5.59 -23.84 1.69
C MET A 150 -6.39 -23.68 3.00
N LEU A 151 -6.72 -24.76 3.70
CA LEU A 151 -7.30 -24.69 5.05
C LEU A 151 -6.28 -24.23 6.10
N VAL A 152 -4.99 -24.35 5.81
CA VAL A 152 -3.93 -23.83 6.67
C VAL A 152 -3.76 -22.34 6.41
N THR A 153 -4.12 -21.52 7.40
CA THR A 153 -3.97 -20.05 7.33
C THR A 153 -2.63 -19.66 7.94
N PRO A 154 -1.67 -19.19 7.14
CA PRO A 154 -0.40 -18.72 7.67
C PRO A 154 -0.59 -17.44 8.50
N LEU A 155 0.34 -17.18 9.40
CA LEU A 155 0.41 -15.89 10.09
C LEU A 155 0.68 -14.77 9.07
N SER A 156 0.06 -13.63 9.28
CA SER A 156 0.29 -12.44 8.47
C SER A 156 0.52 -11.25 9.38
N GLU A 157 1.43 -10.38 8.98
CA GLU A 157 1.68 -9.10 9.64
C GLU A 157 0.81 -8.01 9.01
N LYS A 158 0.22 -7.16 9.87
CA LYS A 158 -0.66 -6.07 9.46
C LYS A 158 -0.20 -4.77 10.07
N ILE A 159 0.22 -3.83 9.23
CA ILE A 159 0.73 -2.51 9.61
C ILE A 159 -0.26 -1.44 9.18
N ASN A 160 -0.63 -0.56 10.10
CA ASN A 160 -1.49 0.57 9.79
C ASN A 160 -0.71 1.63 9.00
N ILE A 161 -1.39 2.27 8.05
CA ILE A 161 -0.87 3.46 7.34
C ILE A 161 -1.48 4.68 8.01
N GLU A 162 -0.63 5.57 8.48
CA GLU A 162 -0.99 6.87 9.06
C GLU A 162 -0.61 7.98 8.08
N ALA A 163 -1.63 8.64 7.52
CA ALA A 163 -1.44 9.76 6.62
C ALA A 163 -1.15 11.04 7.43
N LEU A 164 0.07 11.54 7.33
CA LEU A 164 0.45 12.78 7.96
C LEU A 164 -0.06 13.97 7.13
N PRO A 165 -0.54 15.04 7.77
CA PRO A 165 -0.98 16.22 7.07
C PRO A 165 0.19 16.92 6.38
N VAL A 166 -0.12 17.66 5.30
CA VAL A 166 0.81 18.53 4.60
C VAL A 166 0.42 19.98 4.89
N PHE A 167 1.36 20.76 5.36
CA PHE A 167 1.18 22.18 5.67
C PHE A 167 1.45 23.03 4.43
N VAL A 168 0.49 23.90 4.05
CA VAL A 168 0.55 24.67 2.80
C VAL A 168 0.45 26.16 3.09
N LEU A 169 1.44 26.93 2.64
CA LEU A 169 1.37 28.39 2.59
C LEU A 169 0.79 28.81 1.24
N ILE A 170 -0.26 29.64 1.26
CA ILE A 170 -0.81 30.24 0.06
C ILE A 170 -0.36 31.70 0.00
N HIS A 171 0.21 32.08 -1.12
CA HIS A 171 0.55 33.46 -1.46
C HIS A 171 -0.19 33.85 -2.72
N SER A 172 -1.26 34.66 -2.59
CA SER A 172 -2.06 35.14 -3.73
C SER A 172 -1.79 36.59 -4.04
N VAL A 173 -1.68 36.91 -5.33
CA VAL A 173 -1.64 38.24 -5.90
C VAL A 173 -2.79 38.35 -6.90
N GLU A 174 -3.82 39.10 -6.53
CA GLU A 174 -5.04 39.23 -7.32
C GLU A 174 -5.19 40.68 -7.83
N LYS A 175 -5.44 40.80 -9.13
CA LYS A 175 -5.59 42.09 -9.82
C LYS A 175 -6.89 42.14 -10.58
N CYS A 176 -7.39 43.36 -10.77
CA CYS A 176 -8.48 43.68 -11.70
C CYS A 176 -8.02 44.82 -12.61
N ASN A 177 -7.95 44.56 -13.91
CA ASN A 177 -7.40 45.50 -14.90
C ASN A 177 -6.00 46.01 -14.52
N GLY A 178 -5.15 45.12 -13.99
CA GLY A 178 -3.79 45.44 -13.56
C GLY A 178 -3.68 46.08 -12.17
N VAL A 179 -4.79 46.44 -11.53
CA VAL A 179 -4.83 47.04 -10.20
C VAL A 179 -4.96 45.96 -9.12
N LEU A 180 -4.11 46.03 -8.10
CA LEU A 180 -4.16 45.08 -6.97
C LEU A 180 -5.49 45.21 -6.20
N LEU A 181 -6.11 44.05 -5.96
CA LEU A 181 -7.31 43.96 -5.14
C LEU A 181 -6.93 43.95 -3.64
N SER A 182 -7.65 44.77 -2.85
CA SER A 182 -7.52 44.77 -1.38
C SER A 182 -8.13 43.52 -0.75
N GLN A 183 -9.18 42.98 -1.37
CA GLN A 183 -9.85 41.76 -0.95
C GLN A 183 -9.43 40.59 -1.89
N LYS A 184 -8.92 39.54 -1.30
CA LYS A 184 -8.45 38.35 -2.02
C LYS A 184 -9.54 37.28 -2.03
N TRP A 185 -10.12 37.04 -3.18
CA TRP A 185 -11.22 36.08 -3.37
C TRP A 185 -10.70 34.63 -3.57
N LEU A 186 -9.62 34.52 -4.35
CA LEU A 186 -9.05 33.22 -4.67
C LEU A 186 -8.31 32.59 -3.48
N ASP A 187 -7.69 33.40 -2.63
CA ASP A 187 -7.03 32.92 -1.41
C ASP A 187 -8.00 32.08 -0.54
N GLY A 188 -9.22 32.62 -0.33
CA GLY A 188 -10.27 31.89 0.41
C GLY A 188 -10.70 30.58 -0.25
N ALA A 189 -10.95 30.61 -1.55
CA ALA A 189 -11.35 29.42 -2.30
C ALA A 189 -10.26 28.35 -2.32
N PHE A 190 -8.99 28.73 -2.48
CA PHE A 190 -7.86 27.81 -2.41
C PHE A 190 -7.71 27.21 -1.02
N ARG A 191 -7.86 28.01 0.05
CA ARG A 191 -7.82 27.51 1.44
C ARG A 191 -8.91 26.46 1.70
N GLU A 192 -10.12 26.73 1.28
CA GLU A 192 -11.25 25.81 1.42
C GLU A 192 -11.01 24.51 0.65
N ALA A 193 -10.56 24.61 -0.60
CA ALA A 193 -10.23 23.45 -1.42
C ALA A 193 -9.09 22.60 -0.80
N LEU A 194 -8.05 23.24 -0.27
CA LEU A 194 -6.96 22.53 0.40
C LEU A 194 -7.44 21.80 1.66
N VAL A 195 -8.22 22.47 2.52
CA VAL A 195 -8.78 21.84 3.73
C VAL A 195 -9.68 20.66 3.37
N SER A 196 -10.52 20.79 2.35
CA SER A 196 -11.39 19.73 1.86
C SER A 196 -10.60 18.49 1.39
N ASN A 197 -9.36 18.70 0.93
CA ASN A 197 -8.46 17.63 0.50
C ASN A 197 -7.45 17.17 1.58
N GLY A 198 -7.60 17.62 2.83
CA GLY A 198 -6.80 17.17 3.97
C GLY A 198 -5.47 17.87 4.15
N PHE A 199 -5.23 18.97 3.43
CA PHE A 199 -4.10 19.85 3.64
C PHE A 199 -4.39 20.86 4.76
N ILE A 200 -3.35 21.36 5.42
CA ILE A 200 -3.48 22.36 6.48
C ILE A 200 -2.89 23.69 6.00
N PRO A 201 -3.72 24.70 5.67
CA PRO A 201 -3.22 26.03 5.34
C PRO A 201 -2.53 26.68 6.54
N VAL A 202 -1.35 27.25 6.30
CA VAL A 202 -0.56 27.97 7.31
C VAL A 202 -0.25 29.39 6.85
N ASN A 203 0.11 30.25 7.82
CA ASN A 203 0.43 31.66 7.54
C ASN A 203 1.94 31.95 7.60
N SER A 204 2.76 30.96 7.89
CA SER A 204 4.22 31.10 8.01
C SER A 204 4.94 30.17 7.07
N ALA A 205 5.89 30.71 6.31
CA ALA A 205 6.77 29.92 5.44
C ALA A 205 7.63 28.92 6.23
N GLU A 206 7.94 29.20 7.50
CA GLU A 206 8.71 28.29 8.34
C GLU A 206 7.97 26.97 8.62
N LYS A 207 6.64 27.04 8.76
CA LYS A 207 5.77 25.92 9.05
C LYS A 207 5.25 25.20 7.79
N ALA A 208 5.44 25.80 6.61
CA ALA A 208 4.93 25.24 5.38
C ALA A 208 5.84 24.10 4.86
N ASP A 209 5.23 23.05 4.36
CA ASP A 209 5.87 22.00 3.56
C ASP A 209 5.85 22.40 2.08
N LEU A 210 4.74 23.00 1.65
CA LEU A 210 4.50 23.46 0.28
C LEU A 210 4.12 24.94 0.29
N MET A 211 4.53 25.63 -0.77
CA MET A 211 4.08 27.00 -1.06
C MET A 211 3.30 27.00 -2.37
N VAL A 212 2.08 27.51 -2.33
CA VAL A 212 1.23 27.74 -3.50
C VAL A 212 1.24 29.24 -3.80
N GLU A 213 1.79 29.62 -4.94
CA GLU A 213 1.72 31.00 -5.44
C GLU A 213 0.61 31.10 -6.48
N VAL A 214 -0.33 32.00 -6.26
CA VAL A 214 -1.48 32.25 -7.16
C VAL A 214 -1.36 33.66 -7.68
N GLN A 215 -1.30 33.81 -8.99
CA GLN A 215 -1.37 35.11 -9.66
C GLN A 215 -2.64 35.15 -10.51
N ALA A 216 -3.48 36.12 -10.29
CA ALA A 216 -4.73 36.28 -11.02
C ALA A 216 -4.91 37.71 -11.48
N ASP A 217 -5.37 37.91 -12.71
CA ASP A 217 -5.70 39.23 -13.28
C ASP A 217 -7.02 39.09 -14.06
N ALA A 218 -8.05 39.72 -13.53
CA ALA A 218 -9.34 39.87 -14.21
C ALA A 218 -9.29 41.10 -15.11
N LYS A 219 -9.61 40.90 -16.39
CA LYS A 219 -9.65 41.98 -17.40
C LYS A 219 -11.04 42.13 -17.96
N ASP A 220 -11.42 43.37 -18.25
CA ASP A 220 -12.60 43.66 -19.04
C ASP A 220 -12.40 43.12 -20.47
N ALA A 221 -13.27 42.25 -20.92
CA ALA A 221 -13.27 41.67 -22.25
C ALA A 221 -14.27 42.39 -23.22
N GLY A 222 -14.83 43.47 -22.76
CA GLY A 222 -15.77 44.29 -23.51
C GLY A 222 -17.24 44.09 -23.14
N ASN A 223 -18.09 44.83 -23.80
CA ASN A 223 -19.54 44.72 -23.66
C ASN A 223 -20.19 44.41 -25.01
N ASN A 224 -21.24 43.62 -24.97
CA ASN A 224 -22.06 43.29 -26.16
C ASN A 224 -23.51 43.67 -25.87
N ASN A 225 -24.17 44.25 -26.85
CA ASN A 225 -25.58 44.63 -26.75
C ASN A 225 -26.39 43.64 -27.66
N HIS A 226 -27.23 42.83 -27.05
CA HIS A 226 -28.08 41.91 -27.78
C HIS A 226 -29.53 42.03 -27.30
N ASN A 227 -30.43 42.34 -28.24
CA ASN A 227 -31.88 42.53 -27.97
C ASN A 227 -32.17 43.52 -26.83
N GLY A 228 -31.42 44.62 -26.79
CA GLY A 228 -31.62 45.67 -25.76
C GLY A 228 -31.05 45.30 -24.36
N MET A 229 -30.44 44.17 -24.19
CA MET A 229 -29.71 43.77 -22.98
C MET A 229 -28.20 43.99 -23.18
N GLN A 230 -27.58 44.65 -22.23
CA GLN A 230 -26.14 44.86 -22.22
C GLN A 230 -25.45 43.74 -21.44
N PHE A 231 -24.57 43.01 -22.10
CA PHE A 231 -23.77 41.96 -21.53
C PHE A 231 -22.34 42.50 -21.33
N PHE A 232 -21.80 42.29 -20.13
CA PHE A 232 -20.40 42.57 -19.80
C PHE A 232 -19.64 41.28 -19.81
N ALA A 233 -18.53 41.22 -20.52
CA ALA A 233 -17.64 40.09 -20.54
C ALA A 233 -16.38 40.40 -19.74
N SER A 234 -15.92 39.48 -18.93
CA SER A 234 -14.63 39.56 -18.26
C SER A 234 -13.82 38.30 -18.53
N MET A 235 -12.52 38.46 -18.63
CA MET A 235 -11.57 37.35 -18.78
C MET A 235 -10.70 37.30 -17.53
N LEU A 236 -10.66 36.13 -16.90
CA LEU A 236 -9.79 35.85 -15.74
C LEU A 236 -8.62 35.00 -16.18
N ASN A 237 -7.40 35.50 -16.04
CA ASN A 237 -6.18 34.74 -16.18
C ASN A 237 -5.70 34.34 -14.79
N VAL A 238 -5.47 33.02 -14.58
CA VAL A 238 -4.95 32.50 -13.32
C VAL A 238 -3.72 31.67 -13.62
N GLU A 239 -2.63 31.99 -12.94
CA GLU A 239 -1.39 31.20 -12.94
C GLU A 239 -1.18 30.66 -11.53
N VAL A 240 -0.92 29.37 -11.41
CA VAL A 240 -0.68 28.71 -10.13
C VAL A 240 0.66 27.99 -10.22
N SER A 241 1.56 28.30 -9.30
CA SER A 241 2.82 27.59 -9.14
C SER A 241 2.92 26.95 -7.76
N LEU A 242 3.57 25.78 -7.71
CA LEU A 242 3.78 25.01 -6.50
C LEU A 242 5.28 24.86 -6.25
N LYS A 243 5.72 25.12 -5.01
CA LYS A 243 7.13 24.96 -4.59
C LYS A 243 7.20 24.11 -3.34
N GLU A 244 8.05 23.08 -3.35
CA GLU A 244 8.42 22.34 -2.15
C GLU A 244 9.52 23.05 -1.38
N LYS A 245 9.40 23.10 -0.06
CA LYS A 245 10.40 23.74 0.80
C LYS A 245 11.74 22.98 0.80
N SER A 246 11.71 21.66 0.65
CA SER A 246 12.91 20.81 0.73
C SER A 246 13.82 20.88 -0.49
N SER A 247 13.27 21.25 -1.66
CA SER A 247 14.01 21.22 -2.92
C SER A 247 14.28 22.60 -3.51
N GLY A 248 13.53 23.63 -3.12
CA GLY A 248 13.64 24.96 -3.73
C GLY A 248 13.30 25.00 -5.23
N HIS A 249 13.01 23.84 -5.82
CA HIS A 249 12.65 23.64 -7.22
C HIS A 249 11.32 22.90 -7.35
N LEU A 250 10.57 23.30 -8.33
CA LEU A 250 9.50 22.54 -8.97
C LEU A 250 10.08 21.63 -10.01
#